data_6f98ee8280969cb250e17d71a75a9888
#
_entry.id   6f98ee8280969cb250e17d71a75a9888
#
_cell.length_a   1.000
_cell.length_b   1.000
_cell.length_c   1.000
_cell.angle_alpha   90.00
_cell.angle_beta   90.00
_cell.angle_gamma   90.00
#
_symmetry.space_group_name_H-M   'P 1'
#
loop_
_entity.id
_entity.type
_entity.pdbx_description
1 polymer ?
#
loop_
_entity_poly.entity_id
_entity_poly.type
_entity_poly.pdbx_seq_one_letter_code
_entity_poly.pdbx_strand_id
1 'polypeptide(L)'
;MGLWTERKSGIDGLAPDEILVKIFDQSYEWTEDDNRYLMEECFYKEIGYPEDAGRWTYPVEVIIKLDTIDYGERFFRIGYDCGLTEYQDTIVWDTRPVEVRLHRYTKTIEVEEWEEV
;
A
#
# COMPACT_ATOMS: atom_id res chain seq x y z
N MET A 1 -14.89 -19.65 -8.50
CA MET A 1 -13.94 -20.18 -7.55
C MET A 1 -12.52 -20.18 -8.06
N GLY A 2 -12.27 -20.87 -9.14
CA GLY A 2 -10.92 -21.03 -9.65
C GLY A 2 -10.19 -19.74 -9.96
N LEU A 3 -10.91 -18.72 -10.38
CA LEU A 3 -10.30 -17.46 -10.75
C LEU A 3 -9.51 -16.82 -9.60
N TRP A 4 -10.01 -16.94 -8.40
CA TRP A 4 -9.35 -16.37 -7.24
C TRP A 4 -8.06 -17.10 -6.89
N THR A 5 -8.05 -18.41 -7.05
CA THR A 5 -6.85 -19.19 -6.77
C THR A 5 -5.77 -18.97 -7.83
N GLU A 6 -6.18 -18.64 -9.04
CA GLU A 6 -5.24 -18.38 -10.14
C GLU A 6 -4.56 -17.03 -10.06
N ARG A 7 -5.14 -16.10 -9.30
CA ARG A 7 -4.65 -14.74 -9.19
C ARG A 7 -3.90 -14.46 -7.90
N LYS A 8 -3.25 -15.46 -7.39
CA LYS A 8 -2.47 -15.26 -6.17
C LYS A 8 -1.29 -14.35 -6.43
N SER A 9 -1.05 -13.46 -5.47
CA SER A 9 0.14 -12.64 -5.44
C SER A 9 1.38 -13.52 -5.30
N GLY A 10 2.49 -13.10 -5.90
CA GLY A 10 3.77 -13.78 -5.72
C GLY A 10 4.32 -13.68 -4.30
N ILE A 11 3.75 -12.81 -3.48
CA ILE A 11 4.16 -12.65 -2.08
C ILE A 11 3.19 -13.33 -1.12
N ASP A 12 2.15 -13.97 -1.62
CA ASP A 12 1.14 -14.63 -0.79
C ASP A 12 1.78 -15.71 0.06
N GLY A 13 1.53 -15.64 1.37
CA GLY A 13 2.08 -16.62 2.31
C GLY A 13 3.52 -16.39 2.74
N LEU A 14 4.19 -15.38 2.22
CA LEU A 14 5.55 -15.07 2.63
C LEU A 14 5.57 -14.38 4.00
N ALA A 15 6.64 -14.62 4.76
CA ALA A 15 6.86 -13.90 6.00
C ALA A 15 7.19 -12.43 5.72
N PRO A 16 6.93 -11.52 6.68
CA PRO A 16 7.23 -10.10 6.49
C PRO A 16 8.66 -9.80 6.02
N ASP A 17 9.65 -10.51 6.54
CA ASP A 17 11.04 -10.34 6.11
C ASP A 17 11.23 -10.68 4.64
N GLU A 18 10.56 -11.74 4.17
CA GLU A 18 10.63 -12.16 2.79
C GLU A 18 9.91 -11.17 1.86
N ILE A 19 8.78 -10.64 2.32
CA ILE A 19 8.06 -9.60 1.57
C ILE A 19 8.94 -8.36 1.41
N LEU A 20 9.62 -7.96 2.48
CA LEU A 20 10.51 -6.82 2.44
C LEU A 20 11.60 -7.00 1.37
N VAL A 21 12.18 -8.18 1.31
CA VAL A 21 13.19 -8.48 0.30
C VAL A 21 12.61 -8.34 -1.11
N LYS A 22 11.39 -8.84 -1.33
CA LYS A 22 10.73 -8.74 -2.64
C LYS A 22 10.46 -7.29 -3.04
N ILE A 23 10.11 -6.43 -2.09
CA ILE A 23 9.88 -5.02 -2.37
C ILE A 23 11.13 -4.36 -2.95
N PHE A 24 12.30 -4.69 -2.41
CA PHE A 24 13.56 -4.09 -2.85
C PHE A 24 14.27 -4.88 -3.95
N ASP A 25 13.76 -6.03 -4.31
CA ASP A 25 14.37 -6.87 -5.36
C ASP A 25 13.94 -6.38 -6.74
N GLN A 26 14.85 -5.71 -7.43
CA GLN A 26 14.56 -5.15 -8.76
C GLN A 26 14.30 -6.21 -9.82
N SER A 27 14.72 -7.46 -9.57
CA SER A 27 14.47 -8.55 -10.50
C SER A 27 13.08 -9.16 -10.34
N TYR A 28 12.42 -8.87 -9.23
CA TYR A 28 11.05 -9.34 -9.00
C TYR A 28 10.05 -8.38 -9.65
N GLU A 29 9.16 -8.89 -10.46
CA GLU A 29 8.16 -8.09 -11.13
C GLU A 29 6.98 -7.84 -10.18
N TRP A 30 6.88 -6.60 -9.69
CA TRP A 30 5.82 -6.21 -8.77
C TRP A 30 4.52 -5.96 -9.54
N THR A 31 3.41 -6.45 -9.03
CA THR A 31 2.12 -6.34 -9.68
C THR A 31 1.07 -5.73 -8.75
N GLU A 32 -0.08 -5.38 -9.32
CA GLU A 32 -1.20 -4.89 -8.52
C GLU A 32 -1.71 -5.94 -7.53
N ASP A 33 -1.58 -7.21 -7.87
CA ASP A 33 -2.00 -8.29 -6.96
C ASP A 33 -1.15 -8.31 -5.70
N ASP A 34 0.13 -7.96 -5.82
CA ASP A 34 1.01 -7.84 -4.66
C ASP A 34 0.55 -6.70 -3.76
N ASN A 35 0.19 -5.55 -4.34
CA ASN A 35 -0.33 -4.44 -3.56
C ASN A 35 -1.68 -4.79 -2.92
N ARG A 36 -2.51 -5.52 -3.62
CA ARG A 36 -3.79 -5.98 -3.11
C ARG A 36 -3.61 -6.87 -1.88
N TYR A 37 -2.65 -7.78 -1.95
CA TYR A 37 -2.31 -8.65 -0.84
C TYR A 37 -1.87 -7.83 0.38
N LEU A 38 -0.99 -6.84 0.18
CA LEU A 38 -0.52 -5.99 1.26
C LEU A 38 -1.66 -5.20 1.90
N MET A 39 -2.59 -4.71 1.10
CA MET A 39 -3.75 -3.98 1.63
C MET A 39 -4.62 -4.87 2.51
N GLU A 40 -4.75 -6.13 2.18
CA GLU A 40 -5.59 -7.05 2.94
C GLU A 40 -4.90 -7.57 4.19
N GLU A 41 -3.61 -7.90 4.10
CA GLU A 41 -2.90 -8.61 5.16
C GLU A 41 -2.03 -7.70 6.03
N CYS A 42 -1.64 -6.55 5.52
CA CYS A 42 -0.68 -5.68 6.20
C CYS A 42 -1.19 -4.26 6.40
N PHE A 43 -2.46 -4.04 6.25
CA PHE A 43 -3.09 -2.71 6.36
C PHE A 43 -2.76 -2.06 7.70
N TYR A 44 -2.36 -0.79 7.64
CA TYR A 44 -2.14 0.00 8.84
C TYR A 44 -3.06 1.23 8.87
N LYS A 45 -3.08 2.03 7.80
CA LYS A 45 -3.87 3.25 7.75
C LYS A 45 -4.17 3.63 6.30
N GLU A 46 -5.29 4.28 6.08
CA GLU A 46 -5.63 4.77 4.74
C GLU A 46 -5.97 6.26 4.80
N ILE A 47 -5.58 6.99 3.76
CA ILE A 47 -5.79 8.43 3.65
C ILE A 47 -6.33 8.72 2.25
N GLY A 48 -7.58 9.21 2.20
CA GLY A 48 -8.18 9.62 0.93
C GLY A 48 -7.94 11.09 0.65
N TYR A 49 -7.83 11.43 -0.62
CA TYR A 49 -7.63 12.81 -1.08
C TYR A 49 -8.75 13.21 -2.04
N PRO A 50 -10.00 13.38 -1.55
CA PRO A 50 -11.12 13.72 -2.44
C PRO A 50 -10.93 15.06 -3.15
N GLU A 51 -10.16 15.99 -2.58
CA GLU A 51 -9.86 17.28 -3.22
C GLU A 51 -8.96 17.13 -4.43
N ASP A 52 -8.28 16.00 -4.56
CA ASP A 52 -7.44 15.69 -5.73
C ASP A 52 -8.19 14.82 -6.73
N ALA A 53 -9.51 14.77 -6.63
CA ALA A 53 -10.31 13.92 -7.49
C ALA A 53 -10.15 14.32 -8.94
N GLY A 54 -9.97 13.30 -9.78
CA GLY A 54 -10.09 13.46 -11.20
C GLY A 54 -11.57 13.44 -11.59
N ARG A 55 -11.85 13.11 -12.84
CA ARG A 55 -13.22 13.12 -13.34
C ARG A 55 -14.09 12.02 -12.72
N TRP A 56 -13.50 10.84 -12.51
CA TRP A 56 -14.26 9.65 -12.11
C TRP A 56 -13.75 9.01 -10.82
N THR A 57 -12.53 9.34 -10.41
CA THR A 57 -11.89 8.70 -9.29
C THR A 57 -11.12 9.72 -8.45
N TYR A 58 -10.80 9.34 -7.22
CA TYR A 58 -9.86 10.10 -6.40
C TYR A 58 -8.82 9.14 -5.80
N PRO A 59 -7.59 9.61 -5.57
CA PRO A 59 -6.54 8.76 -5.04
C PRO A 59 -6.72 8.50 -3.56
N VAL A 60 -6.42 7.26 -3.15
CA VAL A 60 -6.38 6.87 -1.74
C VAL A 60 -5.01 6.24 -1.50
N GLU A 61 -4.27 6.80 -0.55
CA GLU A 61 -3.01 6.23 -0.12
C GLU A 61 -3.27 5.25 1.01
N VAL A 62 -2.59 4.12 0.94
CA VAL A 62 -2.67 3.09 1.98
C VAL A 62 -1.29 2.89 2.55
N ILE A 63 -1.18 3.04 3.86
CA ILE A 63 0.06 2.74 4.57
C ILE A 63 -0.05 1.31 5.06
N ILE A 64 0.92 0.50 4.68
CA ILE A 64 1.01 -0.88 5.17
C ILE A 64 2.21 -0.99 6.10
N LYS A 65 2.14 -1.97 6.99
CA LYS A 65 3.15 -2.20 8.00
C LYS A 65 3.67 -3.62 7.89
N LEU A 66 4.99 -3.75 7.83
CA LEU A 66 5.66 -5.03 7.88
C LEU A 66 6.40 -5.14 9.21
N ASP A 67 6.01 -6.11 10.03
CA ASP A 67 6.68 -6.39 11.30
C ASP A 67 7.75 -7.44 11.04
N THR A 68 8.94 -6.99 10.65
CA THR A 68 10.02 -7.92 10.32
C THR A 68 10.82 -8.27 11.58
N ILE A 69 11.42 -9.45 11.56
CA ILE A 69 12.24 -9.92 12.66
C ILE A 69 13.62 -9.26 12.60
N ASP A 70 14.22 -9.25 11.41
CA ASP A 70 15.59 -8.75 11.26
C ASP A 70 15.67 -7.25 11.02
N TYR A 71 14.60 -6.63 10.55
CA TYR A 71 14.62 -5.23 10.12
C TYR A 71 13.65 -4.34 10.90
N GLY A 72 12.95 -4.90 11.89
CA GLY A 72 12.00 -4.15 12.71
C GLY A 72 10.72 -3.79 11.96
N GLU A 73 10.00 -2.81 12.48
CA GLU A 73 8.77 -2.32 11.85
C GLU A 73 9.12 -1.41 10.68
N ARG A 74 8.55 -1.72 9.52
CA ARG A 74 8.76 -0.92 8.32
C ARG A 74 7.40 -0.57 7.72
N PHE A 75 7.27 0.64 7.25
CA PHE A 75 6.02 1.15 6.68
C PHE A 75 6.22 1.48 5.21
N PHE A 76 5.20 1.21 4.41
CA PHE A 76 5.24 1.49 2.98
C PHE A 76 3.94 2.10 2.53
N ARG A 77 4.02 2.93 1.50
CA ARG A 77 2.88 3.58 0.88
C ARG A 77 2.56 2.90 -0.44
N ILE A 78 1.33 2.47 -0.57
CA ILE A 78 0.73 1.97 -1.80
C ILE A 78 -0.60 2.67 -1.95
N GLY A 79 -1.43 2.29 -2.90
CA GLY A 79 -2.71 2.94 -3.00
C GLY A 79 -3.60 2.41 -4.10
N TYR A 80 -4.71 3.09 -4.24
CA TYR A 80 -5.70 2.79 -5.28
C TYR A 80 -6.46 4.07 -5.65
N ASP A 81 -7.08 4.04 -6.82
CA ASP A 81 -8.00 5.08 -7.24
C ASP A 81 -9.41 4.62 -6.93
N CYS A 82 -10.08 5.36 -6.05
CA CYS A 82 -11.44 5.02 -5.64
C CYS A 82 -12.45 5.63 -6.60
N GLY A 83 -13.39 4.82 -7.07
CA GLY A 83 -14.44 5.31 -7.94
C GLY A 83 -15.35 6.31 -7.23
N LEU A 84 -15.75 7.37 -7.92
CA LEU A 84 -16.63 8.40 -7.38
C LEU A 84 -18.09 7.98 -7.38
N THR A 85 -18.45 6.98 -8.19
CA THR A 85 -19.80 6.44 -8.26
C THR A 85 -19.74 4.93 -8.19
N GLU A 86 -20.89 4.30 -7.95
CA GLU A 86 -20.99 2.85 -7.92
C GLU A 86 -20.69 2.19 -9.26
N TYR A 87 -20.67 2.99 -10.34
CA TYR A 87 -20.39 2.49 -11.68
C TYR A 87 -18.90 2.56 -12.03
N GLN A 88 -18.08 3.14 -11.16
CA GLN A 88 -16.65 3.25 -11.39
C GLN A 88 -15.91 2.26 -10.51
N ASP A 89 -15.06 1.47 -11.13
CA ASP A 89 -14.28 0.46 -10.41
C ASP A 89 -13.14 1.11 -9.63
N THR A 90 -12.77 0.46 -8.54
CA THR A 90 -11.58 0.77 -7.80
C THR A 90 -10.39 0.15 -8.53
N ILE A 91 -9.37 0.95 -8.80
CA ILE A 91 -8.18 0.52 -9.52
C ILE A 91 -6.99 0.53 -8.56
N VAL A 92 -6.50 -0.64 -8.23
CA VAL A 92 -5.32 -0.77 -7.37
C VAL A 92 -4.08 -0.42 -8.18
N TRP A 93 -3.20 0.41 -7.59
CA TRP A 93 -1.97 0.80 -8.27
C TRP A 93 -1.04 -0.42 -8.40
N ASP A 94 -0.29 -0.43 -9.48
CA ASP A 94 0.65 -1.52 -9.78
C ASP A 94 2.10 -1.12 -9.48
N THR A 95 2.29 0.08 -8.93
CA THR A 95 3.61 0.56 -8.60
C THR A 95 4.15 -0.11 -7.34
N ARG A 96 5.48 -0.26 -7.31
CA ARG A 96 6.17 -0.84 -6.17
C ARG A 96 5.98 0.05 -4.93
N PRO A 97 5.80 -0.54 -3.75
CA PRO A 97 5.64 0.25 -2.52
C PRO A 97 6.82 1.17 -2.27
N VAL A 98 6.53 2.35 -1.75
CA VAL A 98 7.54 3.35 -1.38
C VAL A 98 7.65 3.35 0.14
N GLU A 99 8.86 3.17 0.65
CA GLU A 99 9.08 3.19 2.08
C GLU A 99 8.84 4.57 2.66
N VAL A 100 8.10 4.64 3.77
CA VAL A 100 7.77 5.89 4.45
C VAL A 100 8.01 5.71 5.95
N ARG A 101 8.05 6.82 6.65
CA ARG A 101 8.11 6.82 8.10
C ARG A 101 7.15 7.87 8.63
N LEU A 102 6.63 7.63 9.84
CA LEU A 102 5.75 8.58 10.48
C LEU A 102 6.58 9.75 11.00
N HIS A 103 6.16 10.96 10.63
CA HIS A 103 6.75 12.19 11.14
C HIS A 103 5.72 12.91 11.99
N ARG A 104 6.07 13.17 13.25
CA ARG A 104 5.19 13.89 14.17
C ARG A 104 5.87 15.17 14.61
N TYR A 105 5.11 16.24 14.62
CA TYR A 105 5.59 17.49 15.16
C TYR A 105 4.43 18.26 15.77
N THR A 106 4.76 19.18 16.70
CA THR A 106 3.75 19.97 17.39
C THR A 106 3.98 21.43 17.10
N LYS A 107 2.92 22.11 16.71
CA LYS A 107 2.91 23.59 16.65
C LYS A 107 1.85 24.06 17.64
N THR A 108 0.70 24.52 17.13
CA THR A 108 -0.47 24.75 17.99
C THR A 108 -1.19 23.46 18.29
N ILE A 109 -1.15 22.53 17.35
CA ILE A 109 -1.71 21.19 17.51
C ILE A 109 -0.69 20.18 17.02
N GLU A 110 -0.81 18.94 17.49
CA GLU A 110 0.04 17.87 17.03
C GLU A 110 -0.35 17.50 15.60
N VAL A 111 0.67 17.33 14.75
CA VAL A 111 0.49 16.98 13.34
C VAL A 111 1.25 15.68 13.05
N GLU A 112 0.65 14.82 12.26
CA GLU A 112 1.27 13.58 11.79
C GLU A 112 1.32 13.59 10.28
N GLU A 113 2.49 13.31 9.74
CA GLU A 113 2.70 13.20 8.29
C GLU A 113 3.52 11.98 7.98
N TRP A 114 3.32 11.42 6.79
CA TRP A 114 4.11 10.29 6.31
C TRP A 114 5.04 10.79 5.22
N GLU A 115 6.34 10.64 5.44
CA GLU A 115 7.35 11.10 4.49
C GLU A 115 8.14 9.93 3.92
N GLU A 116 8.65 10.10 2.73
CA GLU A 116 9.47 9.08 2.07
C GLU A 116 10.81 8.96 2.76
N VAL A 117 11.24 7.73 2.88
CA VAL A 117 12.53 7.40 3.50
C VAL A 117 13.68 7.59 2.53
#